data_2074ead3031bf6860376819063ebd4f2
#
_entry.id   2074ead3031bf6860376819063ebd4f2
#
_cell.length_a   1.000
_cell.length_b   1.000
_cell.length_c   1.000
_cell.angle_alpha   90.00
_cell.angle_beta   90.00
_cell.angle_gamma   90.00
#
_symmetry.space_group_name_H-M   'P 1'
#
loop_
_entity.id
_entity.type
_entity.pdbx_description
1 polymer ?
#
loop_
_entity_poly.entity_id
_entity_poly.type
_entity_poly.pdbx_seq_one_letter_code
_entity_poly.pdbx_strand_id
1 'polypeptide(L)'
;MTTTLLSGDNCNFCDRAEIKSKENTNIKTKQTVFYNNPPTIIGSYSIVGQKEGEGPVGKYFDKTIIDAKIGEKTFENAEIRMLTDAINGAISAAGIRKNDVDLMISGDLLNQVTSSNYVARSFDSPYLGVYSACSTMTEALNLA
;
A
#
# COMPACT_ATOMS: atom_id res chain seq x y z
N MET A 1 7.17 -4.26 -4.91
CA MET A 1 6.01 -4.22 -3.97
C MET A 1 5.83 -2.79 -3.50
N THR A 2 4.63 -2.29 -3.50
CA THR A 2 4.31 -0.91 -3.08
C THR A 2 3.23 -0.96 -2.00
N THR A 3 3.46 -0.26 -0.92
CA THR A 3 2.48 -0.09 0.16
C THR A 3 2.08 1.37 0.25
N THR A 4 0.79 1.64 0.30
CA THR A 4 0.21 2.97 0.41
C THR A 4 -0.69 3.02 1.64
N LEU A 5 -0.57 4.07 2.43
CA LEU A 5 -1.39 4.32 3.61
C LEU A 5 -2.38 5.45 3.32
N LEU A 6 -3.62 5.25 3.73
CA LEU A 6 -4.70 6.23 3.64
C LEU A 6 -5.07 6.68 5.06
N SER A 7 -5.41 7.94 5.22
CA SER A 7 -5.89 8.53 6.47
C SER A 7 -7.28 9.10 6.28
N GLY A 8 -8.16 8.87 7.25
CA GLY A 8 -9.44 9.57 7.39
C GLY A 8 -9.29 10.93 8.11
N ASP A 9 -10.37 11.49 8.58
CA ASP A 9 -10.58 12.90 8.97
C ASP A 9 -9.71 13.55 10.07
N ASN A 10 -8.65 12.92 10.58
CA ASN A 10 -7.86 13.44 11.71
C ASN A 10 -6.44 13.90 11.37
N CYS A 11 -6.15 14.26 10.14
CA CYS A 11 -4.84 14.86 9.81
C CYS A 11 -4.83 16.37 10.07
N ASN A 12 -4.30 16.79 11.22
CA ASN A 12 -4.10 18.21 11.59
C ASN A 12 -3.00 18.91 10.74
N PHE A 13 -2.47 18.29 9.74
CA PHE A 13 -1.37 18.80 8.93
C PHE A 13 -1.77 19.20 7.50
N CYS A 14 -3.02 19.01 7.13
CA CYS A 14 -3.51 19.51 5.85
C CYS A 14 -4.10 20.91 6.04
N ASP A 15 -3.33 21.97 5.75
CA ASP A 15 -3.91 23.26 5.41
C ASP A 15 -4.91 23.03 4.28
N ARG A 16 -6.19 23.19 4.61
CA ARG A 16 -7.29 23.12 3.65
C ARG A 16 -7.08 24.19 2.59
N ALA A 17 -6.41 23.85 1.52
CA ALA A 17 -6.67 24.53 0.26
C ALA A 17 -8.16 24.31 -0.03
N GLU A 18 -8.97 25.36 0.10
CA GLU A 18 -10.38 25.34 -0.30
C GLU A 18 -10.44 24.95 -1.78
N ILE A 19 -10.60 23.67 -2.03
CA ILE A 19 -11.03 23.18 -3.32
C ILE A 19 -12.50 23.57 -3.37
N LYS A 20 -12.76 24.76 -3.93
CA LYS A 20 -14.11 25.16 -4.34
C LYS A 20 -14.64 24.03 -5.21
N SER A 21 -15.61 23.27 -4.69
CA SER A 21 -16.36 22.29 -5.44
C SER A 21 -17.01 23.00 -6.62
N LYS A 22 -16.39 22.89 -7.79
CA LYS A 22 -17.11 23.16 -9.04
C LYS A 22 -18.24 22.15 -9.05
N GLU A 23 -19.49 22.63 -9.04
CA GLU A 23 -20.69 21.84 -9.29
C GLU A 23 -20.41 20.95 -10.50
N ASN A 24 -20.25 19.66 -10.25
CA ASN A 24 -19.87 18.70 -11.26
C ASN A 24 -21.15 18.32 -12.03
N THR A 25 -21.41 19.10 -13.10
CA THR A 25 -22.49 18.85 -14.04
C THR A 25 -22.26 17.48 -14.72
N ASN A 26 -23.06 16.48 -14.32
CA ASN A 26 -23.49 15.35 -15.13
C ASN A 26 -22.44 14.47 -15.82
N ILE A 27 -21.56 13.84 -15.05
CA ILE A 27 -20.98 12.56 -15.50
C ILE A 27 -21.74 11.44 -14.80
N LYS A 28 -22.86 11.02 -15.40
CA LYS A 28 -23.60 9.80 -15.01
C LYS A 28 -22.83 8.57 -15.50
N THR A 29 -21.71 8.25 -14.89
CA THR A 29 -21.11 6.92 -15.08
C THR A 29 -21.57 6.03 -13.92
N LYS A 30 -22.29 4.96 -14.21
CA LYS A 30 -22.72 3.95 -13.23
C LYS A 30 -21.55 3.23 -12.53
N GLN A 31 -20.32 3.50 -12.95
CA GLN A 31 -19.10 2.79 -12.55
C GLN A 31 -18.11 3.64 -11.76
N THR A 32 -18.38 4.93 -11.59
CA THR A 32 -17.51 5.84 -10.84
C THR A 32 -18.15 6.23 -9.53
N VAL A 33 -17.43 6.06 -8.44
CA VAL A 33 -17.84 6.50 -7.11
C VAL A 33 -17.08 7.77 -6.79
N PHE A 34 -17.80 8.80 -6.37
CA PHE A 34 -17.21 10.05 -5.88
C PHE A 34 -17.43 10.14 -4.38
N TYR A 35 -16.36 10.37 -3.64
CA TYR A 35 -16.41 10.59 -2.21
C TYR A 35 -16.57 12.09 -1.92
N ASN A 36 -17.49 12.46 -1.05
CA ASN A 36 -17.62 13.84 -0.59
C ASN A 36 -16.39 14.29 0.20
N ASN A 37 -15.82 13.37 0.98
CA ASN A 37 -14.56 13.51 1.67
C ASN A 37 -13.61 12.43 1.14
N PRO A 38 -12.80 12.72 0.13
CA PRO A 38 -11.91 11.73 -0.45
C PRO A 38 -10.80 11.37 0.55
N PRO A 39 -10.42 10.10 0.65
CA PRO A 39 -9.27 9.70 1.46
C PRO A 39 -7.97 10.27 0.90
N THR A 40 -7.02 10.53 1.77
CA THR A 40 -5.70 11.08 1.40
C THR A 40 -4.63 10.03 1.58
N ILE A 41 -3.76 9.86 0.58
CA ILE A 41 -2.55 9.04 0.72
C ILE A 41 -1.55 9.83 1.58
N ILE A 42 -1.21 9.31 2.75
CA ILE A 42 -0.30 9.96 3.71
C ILE A 42 1.11 9.39 3.68
N GLY A 43 1.31 8.23 3.08
CA GLY A 43 2.62 7.62 2.95
C GLY A 43 2.62 6.50 1.92
N SER A 44 3.77 6.28 1.29
CA SER A 44 3.99 5.17 0.37
C SER A 44 5.42 4.68 0.49
N TYR A 45 5.64 3.42 0.16
CA TYR A 45 6.98 2.86 0.11
C TYR A 45 7.03 1.73 -0.91
N SER A 46 8.02 1.76 -1.78
CA SER A 46 8.18 0.82 -2.88
C SER A 46 9.51 0.07 -2.76
N ILE A 47 9.42 -1.26 -2.86
CA ILE A 47 10.60 -2.15 -2.87
C ILE A 47 10.57 -2.94 -4.16
N VAL A 48 11.71 -2.99 -4.84
CA VAL A 48 11.85 -3.70 -6.11
C VAL A 48 13.08 -4.59 -6.12
N GLY A 49 13.08 -5.56 -7.03
CA GLY A 49 14.24 -6.39 -7.33
C GLY A 49 15.27 -5.65 -8.17
N GLN A 50 16.41 -6.31 -8.40
CA GLN A 50 17.55 -5.73 -9.12
C GLN A 50 17.18 -5.25 -10.52
N LYS A 51 16.42 -6.02 -11.28
CA LYS A 51 16.06 -5.68 -12.68
C LYS A 51 15.27 -4.38 -12.79
N GLU A 52 14.31 -4.17 -11.91
CA GLU A 52 13.52 -2.93 -11.86
C GLU A 52 14.37 -1.77 -11.34
N GLY A 53 15.26 -2.03 -10.36
CA GLY A 53 16.19 -1.03 -9.83
C GLY A 53 17.20 -0.54 -10.86
N GLU A 54 17.64 -1.40 -11.77
CA GLU A 54 18.52 -1.05 -12.90
C GLU A 54 17.76 -0.47 -14.11
N GLY A 55 16.42 -0.51 -14.06
CA GLY A 55 15.57 -0.03 -15.14
C GLY A 55 15.47 1.50 -15.21
N PRO A 56 14.80 2.04 -16.25
CA PRO A 56 14.70 3.50 -16.47
C PRO A 56 14.07 4.27 -15.32
N VAL A 57 13.19 3.61 -14.54
CA VAL A 57 12.48 4.21 -13.40
C VAL A 57 13.10 3.81 -12.06
N GLY A 58 14.21 3.08 -12.05
CA GLY A 58 14.85 2.53 -10.85
C GLY A 58 15.10 3.55 -9.75
N LYS A 59 15.49 4.76 -10.12
CA LYS A 59 15.76 5.88 -9.18
C LYS A 59 14.55 6.40 -8.41
N TYR A 60 13.34 6.01 -8.81
CA TYR A 60 12.10 6.45 -8.16
C TYR A 60 11.58 5.45 -7.12
N PHE A 61 12.20 4.27 -7.00
CA PHE A 61 11.86 3.30 -5.96
C PHE A 61 12.64 3.61 -4.68
N ASP A 62 11.99 3.38 -3.53
CA ASP A 62 12.58 3.68 -2.23
C ASP A 62 13.67 2.69 -1.84
N LYS A 63 13.55 1.44 -2.29
CA LYS A 63 14.54 0.39 -2.00
C LYS A 63 14.69 -0.59 -3.16
N THR A 64 15.92 -0.84 -3.56
CA THR A 64 16.28 -1.91 -4.52
C THR A 64 16.97 -3.05 -3.78
N ILE A 65 16.52 -4.28 -4.05
CA ILE A 65 17.06 -5.50 -3.48
C ILE A 65 17.88 -6.22 -4.54
N ILE A 66 19.14 -6.47 -4.27
CA ILE A 66 20.06 -7.17 -5.18
C ILE A 66 19.96 -8.68 -4.98
N ASP A 67 19.96 -9.15 -3.71
CA ASP A 67 19.75 -10.57 -3.41
C ASP A 67 18.27 -10.92 -3.43
N ALA A 68 17.86 -11.71 -4.41
CA ALA A 68 16.45 -12.13 -4.59
C ALA A 68 15.86 -12.86 -3.37
N LYS A 69 16.68 -13.43 -2.50
CA LYS A 69 16.25 -14.08 -1.27
C LYS A 69 16.35 -13.21 -0.02
N ILE A 70 16.96 -12.05 -0.11
CA ILE A 70 17.12 -11.10 1.02
C ILE A 70 17.76 -11.78 2.25
N GLY A 71 18.66 -12.73 2.02
CA GLY A 71 19.28 -13.55 3.07
C GLY A 71 18.38 -14.66 3.64
N GLU A 72 17.16 -14.84 3.13
CA GLU A 72 16.22 -15.87 3.58
C GLU A 72 16.48 -17.24 2.92
N LYS A 73 15.99 -18.31 3.56
CA LYS A 73 16.18 -19.67 3.06
C LYS A 73 15.30 -19.98 1.86
N THR A 74 14.08 -19.43 1.80
CA THR A 74 13.08 -19.68 0.76
C THR A 74 12.59 -18.37 0.15
N PHE A 75 12.01 -18.44 -1.05
CA PHE A 75 11.41 -17.28 -1.70
C PHE A 75 10.16 -16.78 -0.98
N GLU A 76 9.39 -17.67 -0.38
CA GLU A 76 8.21 -17.30 0.42
C GLU A 76 8.61 -16.44 1.62
N ASN A 77 9.67 -16.83 2.33
CA ASN A 77 10.19 -16.04 3.44
C ASN A 77 10.77 -14.69 2.95
N ALA A 78 11.42 -14.68 1.81
CA ALA A 78 11.91 -13.45 1.19
C ALA A 78 10.75 -12.49 0.84
N GLU A 79 9.64 -13.01 0.32
CA GLU A 79 8.45 -12.21 0.03
C GLU A 79 7.80 -11.67 1.31
N ILE A 80 7.66 -12.50 2.35
CA ILE A 80 7.18 -12.05 3.68
C ILE A 80 8.06 -10.93 4.22
N ARG A 81 9.37 -11.07 4.12
CA ARG A 81 10.34 -10.06 4.55
C ARG A 81 10.19 -8.77 3.74
N MET A 82 10.10 -8.88 2.42
CA MET A 82 9.93 -7.75 1.51
C MET A 82 8.62 -6.99 1.78
N LEU A 83 7.52 -7.70 2.00
CA LEU A 83 6.24 -7.10 2.35
C LEU A 83 6.30 -6.41 3.72
N THR A 84 6.91 -7.05 4.71
CA THR A 84 7.12 -6.46 6.04
C THR A 84 7.94 -5.16 5.97
N ASP A 85 9.03 -5.17 5.20
CA ASP A 85 9.88 -3.99 5.02
C ASP A 85 9.10 -2.86 4.30
N ALA A 86 8.27 -3.20 3.30
CA ALA A 86 7.46 -2.22 2.58
C ALA A 86 6.41 -1.56 3.49
N ILE A 87 5.74 -2.33 4.33
CA ILE A 87 4.75 -1.80 5.28
C ILE A 87 5.42 -0.90 6.31
N ASN A 88 6.53 -1.36 6.91
CA ASN A 88 7.27 -0.54 7.87
C ASN A 88 7.82 0.75 7.24
N GLY A 89 8.27 0.67 5.99
CA GLY A 89 8.71 1.84 5.22
C GLY A 89 7.57 2.85 5.02
N ALA A 90 6.39 2.39 4.65
CA ALA A 90 5.21 3.25 4.45
C ALA A 90 4.73 3.89 5.77
N ILE A 91 4.72 3.14 6.88
CA ILE A 91 4.39 3.65 8.23
C ILE A 91 5.40 4.75 8.62
N SER A 92 6.68 4.51 8.39
CA SER A 92 7.74 5.48 8.67
C SER A 92 7.61 6.74 7.81
N ALA A 93 7.32 6.58 6.52
CA ALA A 93 7.12 7.70 5.59
C ALA A 93 5.89 8.54 5.95
N ALA A 94 4.85 7.90 6.47
CA ALA A 94 3.65 8.58 6.95
C ALA A 94 3.85 9.27 8.32
N GLY A 95 4.91 8.96 9.05
CA GLY A 95 5.18 9.51 10.39
C GLY A 95 4.20 9.06 11.46
N ILE A 96 3.54 7.92 11.27
CA ILE A 96 2.59 7.33 12.22
C ILE A 96 3.19 6.13 12.95
N ARG A 97 2.53 5.68 14.01
CA ARG A 97 2.91 4.46 14.71
C ARG A 97 2.16 3.26 14.12
N LYS A 98 2.71 2.08 14.26
CA LYS A 98 2.08 0.83 13.84
C LYS A 98 0.66 0.66 14.42
N ASN A 99 0.45 1.06 15.67
CA ASN A 99 -0.83 0.95 16.36
C ASN A 99 -1.87 2.01 15.92
N ASP A 100 -1.46 2.96 15.07
CA ASP A 100 -2.38 3.95 14.51
C ASP A 100 -3.00 3.44 13.18
N VAL A 101 -2.69 2.19 12.79
CA VAL A 101 -3.26 1.53 11.61
C VAL A 101 -4.49 0.73 12.01
N ASP A 102 -5.67 1.18 11.61
CA ASP A 102 -6.95 0.58 11.97
C ASP A 102 -7.30 -0.66 11.15
N LEU A 103 -6.82 -0.72 9.89
CA LEU A 103 -7.08 -1.84 8.99
C LEU A 103 -5.89 -2.03 8.05
N MET A 104 -5.48 -3.29 7.89
CA MET A 104 -4.53 -3.71 6.87
C MET A 104 -5.27 -4.40 5.72
N ILE A 105 -5.17 -3.85 4.52
CA ILE A 105 -5.65 -4.50 3.30
C ILE A 105 -4.43 -4.88 2.47
N SER A 106 -4.24 -6.15 2.23
CA SER A 106 -3.06 -6.63 1.51
C SER A 106 -3.34 -7.91 0.75
N GLY A 107 -2.53 -8.18 -0.25
CA GLY A 107 -2.54 -9.40 -1.01
C GLY A 107 -1.18 -9.69 -1.64
N ASP A 108 -1.03 -10.90 -2.10
CA ASP A 108 0.15 -11.38 -2.81
C ASP A 108 -0.27 -12.34 -3.93
N LEU A 109 0.69 -12.84 -4.69
CA LEU A 109 0.43 -13.76 -5.80
C LEU A 109 0.54 -15.24 -5.40
N LEU A 110 0.88 -15.53 -4.14
CA LEU A 110 0.95 -16.89 -3.65
C LEU A 110 -0.45 -17.47 -3.41
N ASN A 111 -0.54 -18.79 -3.48
CA ASN A 111 -1.80 -19.48 -3.22
C ASN A 111 -2.35 -19.12 -1.83
N GLN A 112 -3.64 -18.79 -1.75
CA GLN A 112 -4.34 -18.44 -0.52
C GLN A 112 -3.80 -17.20 0.20
N VAL A 113 -3.17 -16.27 -0.53
CA VAL A 113 -2.62 -15.00 0.04
C VAL A 113 -1.64 -15.31 1.19
N THR A 114 -0.73 -16.26 0.95
CA THR A 114 0.10 -16.85 2.01
C THR A 114 1.00 -15.82 2.66
N SER A 115 1.77 -15.06 1.89
CA SER A 115 2.73 -14.08 2.41
C SER A 115 2.04 -12.98 3.20
N SER A 116 0.93 -12.45 2.70
CA SER A 116 0.14 -11.40 3.37
C SER A 116 -0.47 -11.89 4.69
N ASN A 117 -0.95 -13.13 4.76
CA ASN A 117 -1.46 -13.73 5.98
C ASN A 117 -0.36 -13.87 7.07
N TYR A 118 0.85 -14.28 6.68
CA TYR A 118 1.96 -14.37 7.63
C TYR A 118 2.40 -13.00 8.13
N VAL A 119 2.43 -11.99 7.26
CA VAL A 119 2.76 -10.63 7.66
C VAL A 119 1.69 -10.05 8.58
N ALA A 120 0.41 -10.22 8.26
CA ALA A 120 -0.70 -9.72 9.07
C ALA A 120 -0.64 -10.21 10.53
N ARG A 121 -0.17 -11.44 10.77
CA ARG A 121 0.03 -11.96 12.13
C ARG A 121 1.01 -11.14 12.98
N SER A 122 1.91 -10.40 12.35
CA SER A 122 2.89 -9.55 13.04
C SER A 122 2.38 -8.14 13.29
N PHE A 123 1.18 -7.81 12.77
CA PHE A 123 0.49 -6.55 12.97
C PHE A 123 -0.71 -6.77 13.88
N ASP A 124 -0.92 -5.85 14.80
CA ASP A 124 -2.03 -5.88 15.77
C ASP A 124 -3.23 -5.08 15.25
N SER A 125 -3.54 -5.26 13.96
CA SER A 125 -4.63 -4.58 13.27
C SER A 125 -5.52 -5.60 12.56
N PRO A 126 -6.82 -5.33 12.42
CA PRO A 126 -7.68 -6.12 11.55
C PRO A 126 -7.09 -6.26 10.15
N TYR A 127 -7.30 -7.43 9.54
CA TYR A 127 -6.72 -7.74 8.23
C TYR A 127 -7.78 -8.19 7.24
N LEU A 128 -7.74 -7.61 6.05
CA LEU A 128 -8.52 -8.02 4.90
C LEU A 128 -7.58 -8.48 3.77
N GLY A 129 -7.57 -9.77 3.50
CA GLY A 129 -6.80 -10.36 2.40
C GLY A 129 -7.55 -10.22 1.08
N VAL A 130 -6.88 -9.73 0.04
CA VAL A 130 -7.41 -9.61 -1.32
C VAL A 130 -6.54 -10.39 -2.30
N TYR A 131 -7.17 -10.96 -3.33
CA TYR A 131 -6.48 -11.75 -4.34
C TYR A 131 -7.01 -11.43 -5.73
N SER A 132 -6.32 -10.56 -6.42
CA SER A 132 -6.70 -10.08 -7.75
C SER A 132 -5.49 -10.06 -8.71
N ALA A 133 -4.54 -10.94 -8.50
CA ALA A 133 -3.31 -11.04 -9.27
C ALA A 133 -2.65 -9.65 -9.48
N CYS A 134 -2.41 -9.23 -10.73
CA CYS A 134 -1.76 -7.94 -11.02
C CYS A 134 -2.59 -6.73 -10.60
N SER A 135 -3.89 -6.87 -10.35
CA SER A 135 -4.79 -5.78 -9.90
C SER A 135 -5.00 -5.73 -8.39
N THR A 136 -4.31 -6.55 -7.60
CA THR A 136 -4.43 -6.59 -6.13
C THR A 136 -4.27 -5.20 -5.50
N MET A 137 -3.32 -4.39 -5.97
CA MET A 137 -3.11 -3.04 -5.46
C MET A 137 -4.33 -2.13 -5.71
N THR A 138 -4.89 -2.16 -6.91
CA THR A 138 -6.06 -1.34 -7.25
C THR A 138 -7.32 -1.83 -6.56
N GLU A 139 -7.47 -3.13 -6.34
CA GLU A 139 -8.53 -3.70 -5.52
C GLU A 139 -8.42 -3.21 -4.07
N ALA A 140 -7.24 -3.30 -3.47
CA ALA A 140 -7.00 -2.83 -2.11
C ALA A 140 -7.28 -1.33 -1.95
N LEU A 141 -6.89 -0.50 -2.91
CA LEU A 141 -7.17 0.94 -2.91
C LEU A 141 -8.67 1.26 -3.06
N ASN A 142 -9.44 0.42 -3.75
CA ASN A 142 -10.89 0.60 -3.87
C ASN A 142 -11.64 0.20 -2.60
N LEU A 143 -11.06 -0.67 -1.77
CA LEU A 143 -11.65 -1.15 -0.52
C LEU A 143 -11.27 -0.28 0.68
N ALA A 144 -10.16 0.41 0.59
CA ALA A 144 -9.66 1.31 1.62
C ALA A 144 -10.40 2.65 1.65
#